data_813e09ca43a5286e30ea781e71348835
#
_entry.id   813e09ca43a5286e30ea781e71348835
#
_cell.length_a   1.000
_cell.length_b   1.000
_cell.length_c   1.000
_cell.angle_alpha   90.00
_cell.angle_beta   90.00
_cell.angle_gamma   90.00
#
_symmetry.space_group_name_H-M   'P 1'
#
loop_
_entity.id
_entity.type
_entity.pdbx_description
1 polymer ?
#
loop_
_entity_poly.entity_id
_entity_poly.type
_entity_poly.pdbx_seq_one_letter_code
_entity_poly.pdbx_strand_id
1 'polypeptide(L)'
;MPKKRLTTTGNVFRRTDGRWQSVIWYFDEQGIKRRKVFSSKTKTEAQQKITRYIAQFNEEIRNSDESQKTLKDSLTHWLQVFKFPSVERTTYDRLECTAQHQVYPLIGEKIVGDITAADLKSVLNHWMEQDYAYTTVKKVHILLNEYFRYLTEEGFIQKNPMQSVPMMKKANFLAAQDKEFVPEQEAVTVFTPTEIAKFKQEAFSTFANGKRKYQQAAAYILMLNTGLRTGELLGLLNSDIDLERRIVYLERGVKEVWRRDGLQAEPGRDVKVGKLKSATSKRSVPLNDTAIAMIQDLRKEAYFGEDTPLVPDEYGNYTRPVNFRKRYYRILAAAGIEKKGLHSLRHTFASSLVNGIKQEDGTIKSLTPRQVADWLGHSTSQITELYYVKKDTSRLSGITNDFNL
;
A
#
# COMPACT_ATOMS: atom_id res chain seq x y z
N MET A 1 17.02 -13.72 -21.13
CA MET A 1 17.30 -15.18 -21.23
C MET A 1 17.72 -15.66 -19.86
N PRO A 2 17.28 -16.83 -19.38
CA PRO A 2 17.74 -17.36 -18.10
C PRO A 2 19.26 -17.59 -18.17
N LYS A 3 20.00 -16.96 -17.24
CA LYS A 3 21.47 -17.07 -17.19
C LYS A 3 21.89 -18.19 -16.24
N LYS A 4 23.12 -18.67 -16.42
CA LYS A 4 23.75 -19.70 -15.56
C LYS A 4 23.63 -19.35 -14.09
N ARG A 5 23.19 -20.30 -13.25
CA ARG A 5 23.19 -20.15 -11.78
C ARG A 5 23.52 -21.46 -11.08
N LEU A 6 24.22 -21.40 -9.94
CA LEU A 6 24.47 -22.57 -9.11
C LEU A 6 23.21 -22.90 -8.29
N THR A 7 22.94 -24.22 -8.11
CA THR A 7 21.81 -24.66 -7.28
C THR A 7 22.26 -25.12 -5.88
N THR A 8 23.55 -25.42 -5.71
CA THR A 8 24.10 -25.89 -4.44
C THR A 8 25.57 -25.45 -4.29
N THR A 9 26.09 -25.53 -3.07
CA THR A 9 27.51 -25.27 -2.76
C THR A 9 28.44 -26.43 -3.20
N GLY A 10 27.86 -27.51 -3.76
CA GLY A 10 28.58 -28.72 -4.19
C GLY A 10 28.74 -29.73 -3.07
N ASN A 11 28.76 -31.01 -3.46
CA ASN A 11 28.97 -32.15 -2.56
C ASN A 11 30.25 -32.87 -2.89
N VAL A 12 31.00 -33.31 -1.85
CA VAL A 12 32.21 -34.12 -1.99
C VAL A 12 32.00 -35.44 -1.25
N PHE A 13 32.15 -36.56 -1.94
CA PHE A 13 31.97 -37.92 -1.39
C PHE A 13 32.97 -38.92 -1.97
N ARG A 14 33.16 -40.04 -1.28
CA ARG A 14 34.02 -41.12 -1.71
C ARG A 14 33.18 -42.16 -2.46
N ARG A 15 33.64 -42.55 -3.64
CA ARG A 15 33.01 -43.58 -4.46
C ARG A 15 33.42 -45.00 -3.99
N THR A 16 32.68 -46.00 -4.44
CA THR A 16 32.97 -47.41 -4.18
C THR A 16 34.30 -47.87 -4.75
N ASP A 17 34.80 -47.24 -5.83
CA ASP A 17 36.11 -47.49 -6.44
C ASP A 17 37.28 -46.81 -5.68
N GLY A 18 37.02 -46.24 -4.50
CA GLY A 18 38.01 -45.58 -3.64
C GLY A 18 38.37 -44.14 -4.01
N ARG A 19 37.96 -43.66 -5.18
CA ARG A 19 38.21 -42.28 -5.63
C ARG A 19 37.27 -41.30 -4.98
N TRP A 20 37.68 -40.04 -4.83
CA TRP A 20 36.87 -38.97 -4.40
C TRP A 20 36.19 -38.26 -5.58
N GLN A 21 34.94 -37.94 -5.42
CA GLN A 21 34.14 -37.22 -6.42
C GLN A 21 33.51 -35.98 -5.81
N SER A 22 33.59 -34.85 -6.54
CA SER A 22 32.83 -33.66 -6.23
C SER A 22 31.81 -33.37 -7.33
N VAL A 23 30.60 -32.98 -6.93
CA VAL A 23 29.46 -32.75 -7.82
C VAL A 23 28.83 -31.44 -7.49
N ILE A 24 28.58 -30.63 -8.52
CA ILE A 24 27.83 -29.41 -8.40
C ILE A 24 26.74 -29.35 -9.47
N TRP A 25 25.60 -28.85 -9.10
CA TRP A 25 24.47 -28.64 -9.98
C TRP A 25 24.34 -27.16 -10.32
N TYR A 26 24.02 -26.86 -11.59
CA TYR A 26 23.81 -25.52 -12.09
C TYR A 26 22.72 -25.52 -13.17
N PHE A 27 22.11 -24.35 -13.43
CA PHE A 27 21.31 -24.11 -14.62
C PHE A 27 22.21 -23.49 -15.70
N ASP A 28 22.07 -23.95 -16.94
CA ASP A 28 22.77 -23.39 -18.11
C ASP A 28 22.03 -22.12 -18.63
N GLU A 29 22.52 -21.54 -19.72
CA GLU A 29 21.96 -20.34 -20.36
C GLU A 29 20.54 -20.53 -20.88
N GLN A 30 20.12 -21.78 -21.13
CA GLN A 30 18.78 -22.17 -21.56
C GLN A 30 17.85 -22.48 -20.36
N GLY A 31 18.34 -22.38 -19.12
CA GLY A 31 17.59 -22.73 -17.92
C GLY A 31 17.48 -24.24 -17.66
N ILE A 32 18.29 -25.05 -18.35
CA ILE A 32 18.31 -26.50 -18.16
C ILE A 32 19.23 -26.86 -17.00
N LYS A 33 18.75 -27.69 -16.09
CA LYS A 33 19.54 -28.15 -14.94
C LYS A 33 20.65 -29.14 -15.39
N ARG A 34 21.89 -28.76 -15.17
CA ARG A 34 23.10 -29.53 -15.48
C ARG A 34 23.88 -29.89 -14.24
N ARG A 35 24.73 -30.88 -14.34
CA ARG A 35 25.69 -31.23 -13.29
C ARG A 35 27.12 -31.20 -13.82
N LYS A 36 28.03 -30.68 -13.00
CA LYS A 36 29.48 -30.79 -13.23
C LYS A 36 30.06 -31.74 -12.19
N VAL A 37 30.89 -32.66 -12.65
CA VAL A 37 31.46 -33.70 -11.83
C VAL A 37 32.98 -33.67 -11.99
N PHE A 38 33.69 -33.76 -10.87
CA PHE A 38 35.17 -33.88 -10.86
C PHE A 38 35.55 -35.13 -10.08
N SER A 39 36.52 -35.86 -10.58
CA SER A 39 37.12 -37.02 -9.90
C SER A 39 38.53 -36.68 -9.43
N SER A 40 38.93 -37.21 -8.27
CA SER A 40 40.21 -36.90 -7.63
C SER A 40 40.69 -38.10 -6.80
N LYS A 41 42.01 -38.19 -6.57
CA LYS A 41 42.61 -39.25 -5.73
C LYS A 41 42.42 -38.96 -4.23
N THR A 42 42.34 -37.69 -3.84
CA THR A 42 42.20 -37.25 -2.45
C THR A 42 40.97 -36.38 -2.25
N LYS A 43 40.46 -36.35 -1.00
CA LYS A 43 39.34 -35.47 -0.62
C LYS A 43 39.69 -33.99 -0.81
N THR A 44 40.90 -33.61 -0.45
CA THR A 44 41.39 -32.22 -0.53
C THR A 44 41.42 -31.74 -1.99
N GLU A 45 41.93 -32.61 -2.91
CA GLU A 45 41.94 -32.28 -4.33
C GLU A 45 40.54 -32.15 -4.93
N ALA A 46 39.61 -33.01 -4.52
CA ALA A 46 38.20 -32.91 -4.92
C ALA A 46 37.56 -31.60 -4.44
N GLN A 47 37.87 -31.19 -3.22
CA GLN A 47 37.41 -29.93 -2.63
C GLN A 47 38.00 -28.73 -3.37
N GLN A 48 39.30 -28.75 -3.67
CA GLN A 48 39.94 -27.66 -4.41
C GLN A 48 39.39 -27.51 -5.84
N LYS A 49 39.12 -28.62 -6.54
CA LYS A 49 38.56 -28.58 -7.89
C LYS A 49 37.18 -27.94 -7.91
N ILE A 50 36.30 -28.29 -6.97
CA ILE A 50 34.96 -27.76 -6.92
C ILE A 50 34.99 -26.28 -6.49
N THR A 51 35.85 -25.92 -5.54
CA THR A 51 36.01 -24.52 -5.09
C THR A 51 36.51 -23.63 -6.24
N ARG A 52 37.49 -24.10 -7.02
CA ARG A 52 37.98 -23.40 -8.21
C ARG A 52 36.91 -23.23 -9.26
N TYR A 53 36.13 -24.27 -9.53
CA TYR A 53 35.03 -24.19 -10.48
C TYR A 53 33.94 -23.21 -10.02
N ILE A 54 33.60 -23.22 -8.74
CA ILE A 54 32.65 -22.24 -8.17
C ILE A 54 33.19 -20.84 -8.34
N ALA A 55 34.47 -20.60 -8.07
CA ALA A 55 35.06 -19.27 -8.23
C ALA A 55 35.00 -18.77 -9.69
N GLN A 56 35.36 -19.64 -10.65
CA GLN A 56 35.25 -19.30 -12.09
C GLN A 56 33.82 -19.05 -12.53
N PHE A 57 32.89 -19.87 -12.08
CA PHE A 57 31.48 -19.72 -12.39
C PHE A 57 30.91 -18.41 -11.83
N ASN A 58 31.37 -18.02 -10.63
CA ASN A 58 31.01 -16.76 -9.99
C ASN A 58 31.56 -15.54 -10.75
N GLU A 59 32.79 -15.66 -11.26
CA GLU A 59 33.42 -14.62 -12.07
C GLU A 59 32.69 -14.42 -13.41
N GLU A 60 32.29 -15.52 -14.08
CA GLU A 60 31.48 -15.47 -15.29
C GLU A 60 30.13 -14.76 -15.06
N ILE A 61 29.46 -15.03 -13.94
CA ILE A 61 28.20 -14.34 -13.57
C ILE A 61 28.45 -12.87 -13.22
N ARG A 62 29.49 -12.58 -12.45
CA ARG A 62 29.86 -11.22 -12.05
C ARG A 62 30.15 -10.33 -13.25
N ASN A 63 30.69 -10.91 -14.33
CA ASN A 63 30.97 -10.25 -15.59
C ASN A 63 29.76 -10.23 -16.54
N SER A 64 28.54 -10.60 -16.05
CA SER A 64 27.35 -10.46 -16.87
C SER A 64 26.99 -8.99 -17.09
N ASP A 65 26.51 -8.67 -18.27
CA ASP A 65 26.18 -7.28 -18.70
C ASP A 65 25.29 -6.55 -17.65
N GLU A 66 24.33 -7.25 -17.06
CA GLU A 66 23.41 -6.67 -16.07
C GLU A 66 24.10 -6.40 -14.72
N SER A 67 25.00 -7.28 -14.26
CA SER A 67 25.73 -7.10 -13.00
C SER A 67 26.77 -5.99 -13.05
N GLN A 68 27.17 -5.54 -14.24
CA GLN A 68 28.11 -4.44 -14.47
C GLN A 68 27.40 -3.07 -14.60
N LYS A 69 26.08 -3.05 -14.70
CA LYS A 69 25.32 -1.80 -14.73
C LYS A 69 25.28 -1.14 -13.35
N THR A 70 25.06 0.17 -13.34
CA THR A 70 24.70 0.87 -12.10
C THR A 70 23.36 0.36 -11.56
N LEU A 71 23.16 0.44 -10.26
CA LEU A 71 21.88 0.09 -9.65
C LEU A 71 20.74 0.93 -10.26
N LYS A 72 21.00 2.21 -10.51
CA LYS A 72 20.02 3.13 -11.09
C LYS A 72 19.56 2.66 -12.48
N ASP A 73 20.48 2.33 -13.36
CA ASP A 73 20.15 1.91 -14.72
C ASP A 73 19.44 0.56 -14.72
N SER A 74 19.95 -0.41 -13.97
CA SER A 74 19.39 -1.76 -13.91
C SER A 74 18.02 -1.79 -13.22
N LEU A 75 17.86 -1.11 -12.08
CA LEU A 75 16.57 -1.02 -11.37
C LEU A 75 15.53 -0.23 -12.17
N THR A 76 15.94 0.85 -12.86
CA THR A 76 15.04 1.60 -13.75
C THR A 76 14.55 0.70 -14.90
N HIS A 77 15.45 -0.03 -15.54
CA HIS A 77 15.10 -0.98 -16.60
C HIS A 77 14.12 -2.05 -16.10
N TRP A 78 14.39 -2.65 -14.94
CA TRP A 78 13.50 -3.64 -14.32
C TRP A 78 12.12 -3.08 -14.01
N LEU A 79 12.05 -1.86 -13.45
CA LEU A 79 10.78 -1.18 -13.21
C LEU A 79 9.99 -0.98 -14.50
N GLN A 80 10.65 -0.53 -15.56
CA GLN A 80 9.99 -0.25 -16.85
C GLN A 80 9.51 -1.51 -17.56
N VAL A 81 10.33 -2.55 -17.61
CA VAL A 81 10.05 -3.76 -18.39
C VAL A 81 9.15 -4.74 -17.63
N PHE A 82 9.38 -4.93 -16.33
CA PHE A 82 8.69 -5.96 -15.57
C PHE A 82 7.56 -5.42 -14.69
N LYS A 83 7.71 -4.21 -14.13
CA LYS A 83 6.70 -3.66 -13.22
C LYS A 83 5.65 -2.82 -13.92
N PHE A 84 6.04 -1.98 -14.86
CA PHE A 84 5.10 -1.08 -15.55
C PHE A 84 3.92 -1.82 -16.18
N PRO A 85 4.10 -2.92 -16.94
CA PRO A 85 2.99 -3.67 -17.55
C PRO A 85 2.24 -4.56 -16.56
N SER A 86 2.83 -4.91 -15.40
CA SER A 86 2.30 -5.95 -14.50
C SER A 86 1.55 -5.41 -13.29
N VAL A 87 1.73 -4.12 -12.94
CA VAL A 87 1.10 -3.54 -11.76
C VAL A 87 0.22 -2.34 -12.12
N GLU A 88 -0.70 -2.02 -11.21
CA GLU A 88 -1.50 -0.80 -11.31
C GLU A 88 -0.62 0.45 -11.34
N ARG A 89 -1.02 1.46 -12.12
CA ARG A 89 -0.30 2.71 -12.34
C ARG A 89 0.15 3.38 -11.02
N THR A 90 -0.76 3.49 -10.05
CA THR A 90 -0.44 4.05 -8.73
C THR A 90 0.61 3.25 -7.96
N THR A 91 0.69 1.93 -8.20
CA THR A 91 1.71 1.07 -7.60
C THR A 91 3.05 1.30 -8.27
N TYR A 92 3.06 1.39 -9.60
CA TYR A 92 4.26 1.71 -10.37
C TYR A 92 4.83 3.08 -9.98
N ASP A 93 3.99 4.12 -9.97
CA ASP A 93 4.40 5.49 -9.59
C ASP A 93 5.01 5.52 -8.17
N ARG A 94 4.49 4.71 -7.25
CA ARG A 94 5.04 4.57 -5.90
C ARG A 94 6.39 3.86 -5.89
N LEU A 95 6.57 2.78 -6.67
CA LEU A 95 7.84 2.06 -6.77
C LEU A 95 8.93 2.96 -7.37
N GLU A 96 8.62 3.64 -8.46
CA GLU A 96 9.52 4.59 -9.11
C GLU A 96 9.90 5.76 -8.19
N CYS A 97 8.91 6.36 -7.50
CA CYS A 97 9.16 7.41 -6.52
C CYS A 97 10.07 6.92 -5.37
N THR A 98 9.85 5.68 -4.88
CA THR A 98 10.72 5.07 -3.86
C THR A 98 12.14 4.88 -4.38
N ALA A 99 12.32 4.41 -5.61
CA ALA A 99 13.64 4.27 -6.22
C ALA A 99 14.34 5.62 -6.36
N GLN A 100 13.66 6.62 -6.94
CA GLN A 100 14.21 7.95 -7.22
C GLN A 100 14.62 8.73 -5.96
N HIS A 101 13.80 8.68 -4.90
CA HIS A 101 14.01 9.54 -3.74
C HIS A 101 14.67 8.83 -2.56
N GLN A 102 14.57 7.50 -2.46
CA GLN A 102 15.10 6.78 -1.31
C GLN A 102 16.24 5.80 -1.64
N VAL A 103 16.42 5.40 -2.91
CA VAL A 103 17.47 4.45 -3.28
C VAL A 103 18.59 5.09 -4.08
N TYR A 104 18.26 5.76 -5.19
CA TYR A 104 19.26 6.31 -6.10
C TYR A 104 20.18 7.34 -5.47
N PRO A 105 19.75 8.26 -4.59
CA PRO A 105 20.64 9.23 -3.98
C PRO A 105 21.76 8.63 -3.14
N LEU A 106 21.57 7.41 -2.62
CA LEU A 106 22.49 6.77 -1.70
C LEU A 106 23.41 5.74 -2.38
N ILE A 107 22.84 4.90 -3.25
CA ILE A 107 23.56 3.78 -3.87
C ILE A 107 23.28 3.63 -5.36
N GLY A 108 22.64 4.60 -6.00
CA GLY A 108 22.25 4.51 -7.42
C GLY A 108 23.41 4.31 -8.37
N GLU A 109 24.55 4.91 -8.10
CA GLU A 109 25.75 4.83 -8.93
C GLU A 109 26.64 3.60 -8.64
N LYS A 110 26.31 2.82 -7.60
CA LYS A 110 27.04 1.56 -7.34
C LYS A 110 26.75 0.51 -8.40
N ILE A 111 27.77 -0.25 -8.76
CA ILE A 111 27.63 -1.42 -9.65
C ILE A 111 26.83 -2.51 -8.94
N VAL A 112 25.84 -3.06 -9.61
CA VAL A 112 24.91 -4.06 -9.05
C VAL A 112 25.64 -5.26 -8.46
N GLY A 113 26.67 -5.77 -9.15
CA GLY A 113 27.44 -6.93 -8.70
C GLY A 113 28.30 -6.68 -7.45
N ASP A 114 28.53 -5.42 -7.10
CA ASP A 114 29.37 -5.03 -5.95
C ASP A 114 28.54 -4.59 -4.73
N ILE A 115 27.21 -4.56 -4.85
CA ILE A 115 26.34 -4.17 -3.74
C ILE A 115 26.29 -5.29 -2.70
N THR A 116 26.65 -4.92 -1.47
CA THR A 116 26.69 -5.81 -0.31
C THR A 116 25.45 -5.67 0.58
N ALA A 117 25.26 -6.62 1.49
CA ALA A 117 24.24 -6.53 2.54
C ALA A 117 24.47 -5.31 3.46
N ALA A 118 25.74 -4.93 3.67
CA ALA A 118 26.09 -3.74 4.47
C ALA A 118 25.62 -2.45 3.80
N ASP A 119 25.79 -2.32 2.48
CA ASP A 119 25.30 -1.16 1.72
C ASP A 119 23.77 -1.03 1.85
N LEU A 120 23.04 -2.14 1.67
CA LEU A 120 21.58 -2.14 1.75
C LEU A 120 21.09 -1.84 3.17
N LYS A 121 21.76 -2.36 4.19
CA LYS A 121 21.47 -2.03 5.59
C LYS A 121 21.71 -0.56 5.87
N SER A 122 22.80 0.02 5.34
CA SER A 122 23.10 1.44 5.47
C SER A 122 22.00 2.34 4.87
N VAL A 123 21.46 1.97 3.71
CA VAL A 123 20.31 2.69 3.12
C VAL A 123 19.11 2.72 4.06
N LEU A 124 18.75 1.58 4.67
CA LEU A 124 17.60 1.52 5.58
C LEU A 124 17.86 2.32 6.86
N ASN A 125 19.06 2.21 7.43
CA ASN A 125 19.47 2.96 8.62
C ASN A 125 19.46 4.46 8.36
N HIS A 126 19.99 4.90 7.21
CA HIS A 126 20.00 6.32 6.83
C HIS A 126 18.58 6.93 6.91
N TRP A 127 17.57 6.29 6.32
CA TRP A 127 16.21 6.82 6.35
C TRP A 127 15.55 6.72 7.73
N MET A 128 15.95 5.76 8.55
CA MET A 128 15.55 5.68 9.96
C MET A 128 16.14 6.85 10.76
N GLU A 129 17.42 7.15 10.60
CA GLU A 129 18.13 8.26 11.25
C GLU A 129 17.63 9.63 10.80
N GLN A 130 17.18 9.73 9.54
CA GLN A 130 16.51 10.93 9.00
C GLN A 130 15.03 11.05 9.43
N ASP A 131 14.62 10.31 10.43
CA ASP A 131 13.28 10.34 11.02
C ASP A 131 12.12 10.00 10.06
N TYR A 132 12.42 9.24 9.01
CA TYR A 132 11.36 8.77 8.10
C TYR A 132 10.47 7.73 8.78
N ALA A 133 9.18 7.76 8.42
CA ALA A 133 8.21 6.81 8.95
C ALA A 133 8.57 5.35 8.63
N TYR A 134 8.34 4.44 9.57
CA TYR A 134 8.53 2.99 9.39
C TYR A 134 7.98 2.46 8.06
N THR A 135 6.77 2.91 7.68
CA THR A 135 6.13 2.49 6.43
C THR A 135 6.90 2.93 5.19
N THR A 136 7.64 4.03 5.23
CA THR A 136 8.50 4.50 4.13
C THR A 136 9.73 3.61 4.03
N VAL A 137 10.43 3.36 5.13
CA VAL A 137 11.61 2.48 5.14
C VAL A 137 11.24 1.05 4.74
N LYS A 138 10.08 0.57 5.20
CA LYS A 138 9.55 -0.74 4.80
C LYS A 138 9.29 -0.83 3.28
N LYS A 139 8.85 0.26 2.62
CA LYS A 139 8.69 0.28 1.15
C LYS A 139 10.03 0.16 0.43
N VAL A 140 11.07 0.82 0.93
CA VAL A 140 12.45 0.69 0.40
C VAL A 140 12.92 -0.76 0.52
N HIS A 141 12.76 -1.36 1.69
CA HIS A 141 13.12 -2.77 1.93
C HIS A 141 12.40 -3.72 0.97
N ILE A 142 11.08 -3.56 0.79
CA ILE A 142 10.27 -4.40 -0.11
C ILE A 142 10.76 -4.25 -1.56
N LEU A 143 10.98 -3.02 -2.04
CA LEU A 143 11.45 -2.76 -3.39
C LEU A 143 12.80 -3.43 -3.65
N LEU A 144 13.78 -3.20 -2.76
CA LEU A 144 15.12 -3.78 -2.89
C LEU A 144 15.10 -5.30 -2.81
N ASN A 145 14.34 -5.88 -1.86
CA ASN A 145 14.25 -7.33 -1.73
C ASN A 145 13.62 -7.98 -2.98
N GLU A 146 12.59 -7.38 -3.56
CA GLU A 146 11.95 -7.88 -4.78
C GLU A 146 12.88 -7.78 -5.98
N TYR A 147 13.60 -6.66 -6.12
CA TYR A 147 14.57 -6.45 -7.20
C TYR A 147 15.77 -7.41 -7.10
N PHE A 148 16.41 -7.52 -5.94
CA PHE A 148 17.54 -8.43 -5.76
C PHE A 148 17.15 -9.92 -5.85
N ARG A 149 15.90 -10.26 -5.49
CA ARG A 149 15.35 -11.59 -5.76
C ARG A 149 15.27 -11.85 -7.25
N TYR A 150 14.73 -10.92 -8.04
CA TYR A 150 14.72 -11.02 -9.51
C TYR A 150 16.13 -11.23 -10.08
N LEU A 151 17.11 -10.43 -9.68
CA LEU A 151 18.48 -10.57 -10.15
C LEU A 151 19.07 -11.97 -9.84
N THR A 152 18.71 -12.53 -8.70
CA THR A 152 19.17 -13.87 -8.30
C THR A 152 18.45 -14.97 -9.08
N GLU A 153 17.14 -14.83 -9.30
CA GLU A 153 16.33 -15.79 -10.07
C GLU A 153 16.76 -15.83 -11.54
N GLU A 154 17.09 -14.68 -12.13
CA GLU A 154 17.64 -14.58 -13.50
C GLU A 154 19.13 -14.94 -13.60
N GLY A 155 19.80 -15.18 -12.47
CA GLY A 155 21.22 -15.57 -12.44
C GLY A 155 22.19 -14.42 -12.73
N PHE A 156 21.78 -13.17 -12.62
CA PHE A 156 22.66 -12.00 -12.75
C PHE A 156 23.60 -11.83 -11.54
N ILE A 157 23.11 -12.26 -10.36
CA ILE A 157 23.88 -12.34 -9.13
C ILE A 157 23.67 -13.73 -8.48
N GLN A 158 24.65 -14.15 -7.70
CA GLN A 158 24.63 -15.48 -7.07
C GLN A 158 23.70 -15.59 -5.86
N LYS A 159 23.68 -14.55 -5.05
CA LYS A 159 22.96 -14.51 -3.76
C LYS A 159 22.26 -13.17 -3.60
N ASN A 160 21.02 -13.23 -3.17
CA ASN A 160 20.29 -12.03 -2.80
C ASN A 160 20.87 -11.41 -1.52
N PRO A 161 21.53 -10.23 -1.57
CA PRO A 161 22.12 -9.61 -0.38
C PRO A 161 21.05 -9.18 0.64
N MET A 162 19.80 -8.96 0.23
CA MET A 162 18.69 -8.63 1.13
C MET A 162 18.30 -9.78 2.08
N GLN A 163 18.69 -11.03 1.80
CA GLN A 163 18.44 -12.16 2.72
C GLN A 163 19.10 -11.95 4.08
N SER A 164 20.22 -11.22 4.13
CA SER A 164 20.94 -10.88 5.36
C SER A 164 20.52 -9.53 5.96
N VAL A 165 19.50 -8.88 5.41
CA VAL A 165 19.01 -7.57 5.83
C VAL A 165 17.52 -7.66 6.20
N PRO A 166 17.15 -8.30 7.31
CA PRO A 166 15.76 -8.38 7.72
C PRO A 166 15.22 -6.99 8.08
N MET A 167 13.94 -6.76 7.76
CA MET A 167 13.27 -5.54 8.20
C MET A 167 13.09 -5.54 9.73
N MET A 168 13.50 -4.45 10.37
CA MET A 168 13.33 -4.26 11.82
C MET A 168 11.84 -4.31 12.19
N LYS A 169 11.51 -4.87 13.35
CA LYS A 169 10.13 -4.83 13.88
C LYS A 169 9.73 -3.38 14.17
N LYS A 170 8.45 -3.04 13.93
CA LYS A 170 7.96 -1.66 14.04
C LYS A 170 8.20 -1.05 15.43
N ALA A 171 8.02 -1.82 16.50
CA ALA A 171 8.27 -1.35 17.86
C ALA A 171 9.74 -0.94 18.06
N ASN A 172 10.68 -1.81 17.65
CA ASN A 172 12.11 -1.52 17.78
C ASN A 172 12.55 -0.35 16.87
N PHE A 173 11.93 -0.22 15.69
CA PHE A 173 12.17 0.89 14.78
C PHE A 173 11.77 2.23 15.39
N LEU A 174 10.59 2.29 16.00
CA LEU A 174 10.10 3.50 16.66
C LEU A 174 10.91 3.83 17.92
N ALA A 175 11.28 2.81 18.72
CA ALA A 175 12.16 3.01 19.88
C ALA A 175 13.53 3.58 19.48
N ALA A 176 14.09 3.17 18.33
CA ALA A 176 15.33 3.74 17.79
C ALA A 176 15.20 5.19 17.32
N GLN A 177 13.98 5.71 17.17
CA GLN A 177 13.66 7.11 16.87
C GLN A 177 13.13 7.87 18.09
N ASP A 178 13.26 7.33 19.30
CA ASP A 178 12.68 7.88 20.53
C ASP A 178 11.16 8.11 20.45
N LYS A 179 10.45 7.24 19.70
CA LYS A 179 9.00 7.29 19.49
C LYS A 179 8.30 6.13 20.16
N GLU A 180 7.19 6.42 20.80
CA GLU A 180 6.34 5.40 21.40
C GLU A 180 5.64 4.54 20.32
N PHE A 181 5.58 3.24 20.58
CA PHE A 181 4.81 2.32 19.76
C PHE A 181 3.34 2.35 20.18
N VAL A 182 2.51 2.96 19.33
CA VAL A 182 1.05 2.93 19.50
C VAL A 182 0.50 1.76 18.67
N PRO A 183 -0.26 0.85 19.29
CA PRO A 183 -0.95 -0.23 18.58
C PRO A 183 -1.86 0.30 17.47
N GLU A 184 -2.02 -0.46 16.39
CA GLU A 184 -2.81 -0.01 15.23
C GLU A 184 -4.26 0.35 15.59
N GLN A 185 -4.83 -0.29 16.60
CA GLN A 185 -6.17 -0.01 17.12
C GLN A 185 -6.29 1.39 17.74
N GLU A 186 -5.25 1.83 18.45
CA GLU A 186 -5.20 3.14 19.11
C GLU A 186 -4.76 4.25 18.15
N ALA A 187 -4.07 3.87 17.06
CA ALA A 187 -3.62 4.80 16.03
C ALA A 187 -4.73 5.25 15.07
N VAL A 188 -5.93 4.64 15.15
CA VAL A 188 -7.06 5.03 14.30
C VAL A 188 -7.65 6.34 14.76
N THR A 189 -7.50 7.36 13.93
CA THR A 189 -8.04 8.68 14.20
C THR A 189 -9.53 8.74 13.81
N VAL A 190 -10.39 8.99 14.77
CA VAL A 190 -11.83 9.21 14.60
C VAL A 190 -12.22 10.61 15.06
N PHE A 191 -13.37 11.10 14.60
CA PHE A 191 -13.96 12.33 15.07
C PHE A 191 -14.78 12.08 16.35
N THR A 192 -14.65 12.95 17.33
CA THR A 192 -15.56 13.01 18.47
C THR A 192 -16.90 13.60 18.05
N PRO A 193 -17.99 13.40 18.80
CA PRO A 193 -19.29 14.03 18.52
C PRO A 193 -19.20 15.56 18.43
N THR A 194 -18.42 16.18 19.30
CA THR A 194 -18.18 17.65 19.32
C THR A 194 -17.45 18.10 18.06
N GLU A 195 -16.42 17.37 17.63
CA GLU A 195 -15.71 17.67 16.38
C GLU A 195 -16.61 17.50 15.15
N ILE A 196 -17.49 16.47 15.13
CA ILE A 196 -18.48 16.29 14.05
C ILE A 196 -19.41 17.51 13.98
N ALA A 197 -19.91 17.99 15.11
CA ALA A 197 -20.78 19.16 15.16
C ALA A 197 -20.07 20.42 14.63
N LYS A 198 -18.86 20.71 15.12
CA LYS A 198 -18.03 21.82 14.64
C LYS A 198 -17.72 21.71 13.14
N PHE A 199 -17.35 20.50 12.68
CA PHE A 199 -17.07 20.25 11.27
C PHE A 199 -18.29 20.50 10.38
N LYS A 200 -19.48 20.01 10.77
CA LYS A 200 -20.74 20.25 10.04
C LYS A 200 -21.07 21.74 10.00
N GLN A 201 -20.97 22.43 11.12
CA GLN A 201 -21.25 23.86 11.21
C GLN A 201 -20.36 24.67 10.27
N GLU A 202 -19.04 24.43 10.29
CA GLU A 202 -18.11 25.15 9.42
C GLU A 202 -18.27 24.75 7.96
N ALA A 203 -18.46 23.45 7.65
CA ALA A 203 -18.63 22.95 6.29
C ALA A 203 -19.78 23.64 5.53
N PHE A 204 -20.85 24.01 6.24
CA PHE A 204 -22.01 24.71 5.67
C PHE A 204 -22.02 26.22 5.95
N SER A 205 -20.91 26.77 6.47
CA SER A 205 -20.81 28.20 6.70
C SER A 205 -20.86 29.01 5.39
N THR A 206 -21.39 30.25 5.49
CA THR A 206 -21.56 31.16 4.36
C THR A 206 -20.77 32.43 4.57
N PHE A 207 -20.46 33.13 3.49
CA PHE A 207 -20.01 34.49 3.52
C PHE A 207 -21.19 35.45 3.86
N ALA A 208 -20.89 36.70 4.15
CA ALA A 208 -21.91 37.71 4.42
C ALA A 208 -22.94 37.88 3.29
N ASN A 209 -22.57 37.56 2.05
CA ASN A 209 -23.45 37.61 0.88
C ASN A 209 -24.30 36.33 0.71
N GLY A 210 -24.32 35.42 1.69
CA GLY A 210 -25.07 34.17 1.66
C GLY A 210 -24.46 33.02 0.82
N LYS A 211 -23.36 33.27 0.10
CA LYS A 211 -22.67 32.22 -0.67
C LYS A 211 -21.93 31.27 0.27
N ARG A 212 -21.97 29.96 -0.03
CA ARG A 212 -21.19 28.97 0.71
C ARG A 212 -19.69 29.23 0.62
N LYS A 213 -19.00 29.12 1.74
CA LYS A 213 -17.54 29.24 1.78
C LYS A 213 -16.84 28.06 1.12
N TYR A 214 -17.44 26.87 1.20
CA TYR A 214 -16.83 25.63 0.74
C TYR A 214 -17.73 24.91 -0.26
N GLN A 215 -17.23 24.76 -1.47
CA GLN A 215 -17.88 23.91 -2.48
C GLN A 215 -17.74 22.43 -2.10
N GLN A 216 -18.73 21.63 -2.51
CA GLN A 216 -18.76 20.18 -2.30
C GLN A 216 -18.75 19.79 -0.79
N ALA A 217 -19.16 20.68 0.09
CA ALA A 217 -19.15 20.44 1.54
C ALA A 217 -20.01 19.22 1.93
N ALA A 218 -21.17 19.07 1.28
CA ALA A 218 -22.07 17.94 1.48
C ALA A 218 -21.42 16.57 1.21
N ALA A 219 -20.40 16.52 0.34
CA ALA A 219 -19.69 15.29 0.03
C ALA A 219 -18.94 14.69 1.25
N TYR A 220 -18.40 15.55 2.14
CA TYR A 220 -17.74 15.04 3.35
C TYR A 220 -18.74 14.49 4.37
N ILE A 221 -19.93 15.12 4.45
CA ILE A 221 -21.01 14.62 5.33
C ILE A 221 -21.59 13.31 4.76
N LEU A 222 -21.67 13.19 3.43
CA LEU A 222 -22.02 11.93 2.77
C LEU A 222 -21.03 10.82 3.14
N MET A 223 -19.71 11.09 3.15
CA MET A 223 -18.70 10.12 3.61
C MET A 223 -18.90 9.72 5.06
N LEU A 224 -19.27 10.64 5.95
CA LEU A 224 -19.58 10.34 7.36
C LEU A 224 -20.82 9.47 7.54
N ASN A 225 -21.72 9.41 6.57
CA ASN A 225 -23.00 8.66 6.64
C ASN A 225 -23.03 7.40 5.79
N THR A 226 -21.98 7.16 4.97
CA THR A 226 -21.92 6.03 4.05
C THR A 226 -20.65 5.20 4.21
N GLY A 227 -19.60 5.79 4.78
CA GLY A 227 -18.29 5.16 4.89
C GLY A 227 -17.56 4.98 3.56
N LEU A 228 -17.94 5.70 2.50
CA LEU A 228 -17.29 5.63 1.19
C LEU A 228 -15.81 6.03 1.27
N ARG A 229 -14.97 5.34 0.50
CA ARG A 229 -13.60 5.81 0.27
C ARG A 229 -13.62 7.06 -0.61
N THR A 230 -12.67 7.97 -0.42
CA THR A 230 -12.58 9.19 -1.23
C THR A 230 -12.63 8.90 -2.74
N GLY A 231 -11.88 7.89 -3.20
CA GLY A 231 -11.88 7.54 -4.62
C GLY A 231 -13.20 6.94 -5.10
N GLU A 232 -13.92 6.23 -4.24
CA GLU A 232 -15.27 5.71 -4.53
C GLU A 232 -16.27 6.88 -4.67
N LEU A 233 -16.30 7.79 -3.70
CA LEU A 233 -17.16 8.97 -3.74
C LEU A 233 -16.93 9.85 -4.98
N LEU A 234 -15.67 10.16 -5.28
CA LEU A 234 -15.32 10.98 -6.44
C LEU A 234 -15.54 10.26 -7.77
N GLY A 235 -15.69 8.94 -7.74
CA GLY A 235 -16.01 8.11 -8.92
C GLY A 235 -17.49 7.88 -9.15
N LEU A 236 -18.37 8.29 -8.22
CA LEU A 236 -19.81 8.13 -8.37
C LEU A 236 -20.35 9.03 -9.48
N LEU A 237 -21.16 8.45 -10.36
CA LEU A 237 -22.03 9.18 -11.28
C LEU A 237 -23.41 9.40 -10.63
N ASN A 238 -24.15 10.36 -11.14
CA ASN A 238 -25.53 10.58 -10.73
C ASN A 238 -26.41 9.36 -11.03
N SER A 239 -26.15 8.66 -12.13
CA SER A 239 -26.86 7.42 -12.53
C SER A 239 -26.56 6.21 -11.63
N ASP A 240 -25.49 6.25 -10.80
CA ASP A 240 -25.21 5.17 -9.82
C ASP A 240 -26.12 5.23 -8.58
N ILE A 241 -27.01 6.21 -8.47
CA ILE A 241 -27.77 6.54 -7.27
C ILE A 241 -29.26 6.27 -7.48
N ASP A 242 -29.77 5.27 -6.79
CA ASP A 242 -31.21 4.97 -6.73
C ASP A 242 -31.79 5.53 -5.42
N LEU A 243 -32.41 6.70 -5.51
CA LEU A 243 -33.02 7.36 -4.36
C LEU A 243 -34.34 6.68 -3.91
N GLU A 244 -35.05 6.00 -4.80
CA GLU A 244 -36.29 5.27 -4.45
C GLU A 244 -35.95 4.05 -3.62
N ARG A 245 -34.95 3.27 -4.04
CA ARG A 245 -34.44 2.11 -3.29
C ARG A 245 -33.49 2.50 -2.17
N ARG A 246 -33.08 3.76 -2.11
CA ARG A 246 -32.14 4.30 -1.12
C ARG A 246 -30.78 3.58 -1.15
N ILE A 247 -30.23 3.39 -2.34
CA ILE A 247 -28.99 2.63 -2.57
C ILE A 247 -28.07 3.40 -3.52
N VAL A 248 -26.76 3.31 -3.28
CA VAL A 248 -25.69 3.71 -4.22
C VAL A 248 -24.97 2.46 -4.70
N TYR A 249 -24.74 2.36 -5.99
CA TYR A 249 -23.97 1.29 -6.64
C TYR A 249 -22.52 1.74 -6.87
N LEU A 250 -21.54 1.01 -6.29
CA LEU A 250 -20.14 1.34 -6.42
C LEU A 250 -19.50 0.51 -7.53
N GLU A 251 -19.22 1.14 -8.66
CA GLU A 251 -18.66 0.51 -9.87
C GLU A 251 -17.20 0.90 -10.14
N ARG A 252 -16.83 2.12 -9.79
CA ARG A 252 -15.57 2.74 -10.18
C ARG A 252 -14.96 3.58 -9.06
N GLY A 253 -13.71 3.98 -9.25
CA GLY A 253 -13.04 4.90 -8.34
C GLY A 253 -12.06 5.81 -9.06
N VAL A 254 -11.89 7.00 -8.52
CA VAL A 254 -10.96 8.02 -9.02
C VAL A 254 -9.65 7.97 -8.27
N LYS A 255 -8.55 8.04 -9.02
CA LYS A 255 -7.17 8.10 -8.51
C LYS A 255 -6.39 9.18 -9.26
N GLU A 256 -5.35 9.70 -8.64
CA GLU A 256 -4.34 10.51 -9.33
C GLU A 256 -3.11 9.66 -9.63
N VAL A 257 -2.62 9.77 -10.85
CA VAL A 257 -1.41 9.13 -11.34
C VAL A 257 -0.47 10.18 -11.91
N TRP A 258 0.83 9.91 -11.95
CA TRP A 258 1.77 10.79 -12.64
C TRP A 258 1.41 10.89 -14.12
N ARG A 259 1.46 12.12 -14.67
CA ARG A 259 1.40 12.31 -16.13
C ARG A 259 2.62 11.68 -16.77
N ARG A 260 2.45 11.09 -17.95
CA ARG A 260 3.55 10.45 -18.67
C ARG A 260 3.39 10.58 -20.16
N ASP A 261 4.54 10.72 -20.83
CA ASP A 261 4.70 10.37 -22.24
C ASP A 261 5.38 9.00 -22.32
N GLY A 262 4.65 7.98 -22.76
CA GLY A 262 5.09 6.59 -22.72
C GLY A 262 5.47 6.15 -21.30
N LEU A 263 6.75 5.82 -21.10
CA LEU A 263 7.31 5.42 -19.79
C LEU A 263 7.84 6.61 -18.99
N GLN A 264 8.10 7.75 -19.63
CA GLN A 264 8.69 8.91 -18.99
C GLN A 264 7.66 9.68 -18.16
N ALA A 265 7.98 9.95 -16.89
CA ALA A 265 7.15 10.80 -16.05
C ALA A 265 7.30 12.27 -16.49
N GLU A 266 6.16 12.96 -16.60
CA GLU A 266 6.08 14.40 -16.87
C GLU A 266 5.61 15.18 -15.66
N PRO A 267 5.87 16.49 -15.61
CA PRO A 267 5.32 17.35 -14.57
C PRO A 267 3.79 17.31 -14.54
N GLY A 268 3.23 17.07 -13.36
CA GLY A 268 1.80 17.05 -13.15
C GLY A 268 1.22 15.65 -12.91
N ARG A 269 -0.09 15.63 -12.68
CA ARG A 269 -0.84 14.39 -12.43
C ARG A 269 -2.13 14.41 -13.21
N ASP A 270 -2.54 13.23 -13.68
CA ASP A 270 -3.80 13.01 -14.36
C ASP A 270 -4.79 12.31 -13.44
N VAL A 271 -6.06 12.59 -13.67
CA VAL A 271 -7.15 11.86 -13.03
C VAL A 271 -7.41 10.59 -13.82
N LYS A 272 -7.26 9.44 -13.16
CA LYS A 272 -7.59 8.13 -13.74
C LYS A 272 -8.82 7.57 -13.07
N VAL A 273 -9.85 7.31 -13.87
CA VAL A 273 -11.03 6.55 -13.46
C VAL A 273 -10.78 5.08 -13.78
N GLY A 274 -11.02 4.21 -12.83
CA GLY A 274 -10.82 2.78 -13.01
C GLY A 274 -11.87 1.95 -12.30
N LYS A 275 -12.08 0.73 -12.78
CA LYS A 275 -12.93 -0.25 -12.08
C LYS A 275 -12.37 -0.54 -10.70
N LEU A 276 -13.23 -0.86 -9.75
CA LEU A 276 -12.80 -1.25 -8.40
C LEU A 276 -12.03 -2.57 -8.45
N LYS A 277 -10.95 -2.65 -7.64
CA LYS A 277 -9.92 -3.71 -7.74
C LYS A 277 -10.41 -5.13 -7.44
N SER A 278 -11.41 -5.29 -6.59
CA SER A 278 -11.89 -6.60 -6.16
C SER A 278 -13.40 -6.72 -6.32
N ALA A 279 -13.89 -7.94 -6.45
CA ALA A 279 -15.32 -8.23 -6.44
C ALA A 279 -16.01 -7.70 -5.17
N THR A 280 -15.33 -7.76 -4.03
CA THR A 280 -15.82 -7.21 -2.74
C THR A 280 -15.87 -5.68 -2.70
N SER A 281 -15.14 -5.00 -3.58
CA SER A 281 -15.20 -3.53 -3.69
C SER A 281 -16.40 -3.05 -4.50
N LYS A 282 -16.90 -3.87 -5.44
CA LYS A 282 -18.18 -3.64 -6.10
C LYS A 282 -19.28 -4.04 -5.12
N ARG A 283 -20.04 -3.09 -4.66
CA ARG A 283 -21.09 -3.30 -3.68
C ARG A 283 -22.15 -2.22 -3.77
N SER A 284 -23.30 -2.46 -3.22
CA SER A 284 -24.31 -1.44 -2.95
C SER A 284 -24.14 -0.92 -1.51
N VAL A 285 -24.38 0.37 -1.33
CA VAL A 285 -24.33 1.05 -0.03
C VAL A 285 -25.69 1.67 0.24
N PRO A 286 -26.35 1.30 1.36
CA PRO A 286 -27.63 1.87 1.72
C PRO A 286 -27.46 3.34 2.16
N LEU A 287 -28.52 4.14 1.90
CA LEU A 287 -28.57 5.56 2.20
C LEU A 287 -29.58 5.84 3.33
N ASN A 288 -29.11 6.53 4.37
CA ASN A 288 -29.98 7.13 5.37
C ASN A 288 -30.48 8.51 4.89
N ASP A 289 -31.42 9.12 5.63
CA ASP A 289 -32.04 10.41 5.26
C ASP A 289 -31.00 11.52 5.12
N THR A 290 -30.00 11.55 5.99
CA THR A 290 -28.89 12.52 5.91
C THR A 290 -28.09 12.33 4.61
N ALA A 291 -27.77 11.10 4.24
CA ALA A 291 -27.06 10.82 3.00
C ALA A 291 -27.84 11.25 1.77
N ILE A 292 -29.17 10.99 1.75
CA ILE A 292 -30.07 11.45 0.68
C ILE A 292 -30.10 12.96 0.59
N ALA A 293 -30.26 13.65 1.73
CA ALA A 293 -30.22 15.13 1.77
C ALA A 293 -28.90 15.68 1.23
N MET A 294 -27.77 15.05 1.55
CA MET A 294 -26.45 15.47 1.04
C MET A 294 -26.30 15.25 -0.46
N ILE A 295 -26.82 14.17 -1.00
CA ILE A 295 -26.86 13.91 -2.44
C ILE A 295 -27.70 14.97 -3.16
N GLN A 296 -28.88 15.27 -2.64
CA GLN A 296 -29.76 16.31 -3.19
C GLN A 296 -29.10 17.69 -3.13
N ASP A 297 -28.36 17.97 -2.06
CA ASP A 297 -27.62 19.22 -1.90
C ASP A 297 -26.48 19.35 -2.90
N LEU A 298 -25.72 18.27 -3.15
CA LEU A 298 -24.68 18.23 -4.19
C LEU A 298 -25.28 18.44 -5.59
N ARG A 299 -26.42 17.80 -5.89
CA ARG A 299 -27.13 18.00 -7.16
C ARG A 299 -27.66 19.41 -7.33
N LYS A 300 -28.07 20.08 -6.25
CA LYS A 300 -28.44 21.51 -6.29
C LYS A 300 -27.25 22.43 -6.51
N GLU A 301 -26.08 22.07 -5.97
CA GLU A 301 -24.86 22.84 -6.12
C GLU A 301 -24.31 22.75 -7.56
N ALA A 302 -24.23 21.54 -8.12
CA ALA A 302 -23.72 21.30 -9.48
C ALA A 302 -24.28 19.99 -10.05
N TYR A 303 -25.04 20.09 -11.15
CA TYR A 303 -25.58 18.94 -11.85
C TYR A 303 -25.41 19.11 -13.36
N PHE A 304 -24.68 18.21 -13.99
CA PHE A 304 -24.39 18.26 -15.44
C PHE A 304 -25.04 17.09 -16.21
N GLY A 305 -25.87 16.28 -15.55
CA GLY A 305 -26.59 15.14 -16.13
C GLY A 305 -26.32 13.82 -15.38
N GLU A 306 -27.06 12.79 -15.76
CA GLU A 306 -27.01 11.48 -15.08
C GLU A 306 -25.62 10.80 -15.22
N ASP A 307 -24.98 10.85 -16.38
CA ASP A 307 -23.69 10.24 -16.63
C ASP A 307 -22.49 11.12 -16.23
N THR A 308 -22.74 12.11 -15.37
CA THR A 308 -21.69 12.98 -14.82
C THR A 308 -21.41 12.69 -13.35
N PRO A 309 -20.21 13.02 -12.85
CA PRO A 309 -19.88 12.80 -11.45
C PRO A 309 -20.87 13.48 -10.49
N LEU A 310 -21.22 12.83 -9.37
CA LEU A 310 -21.99 13.44 -8.29
C LEU A 310 -21.23 14.62 -7.65
N VAL A 311 -19.89 14.53 -7.65
CA VAL A 311 -18.99 15.55 -7.10
C VAL A 311 -18.10 16.08 -8.23
N PRO A 312 -18.67 16.86 -9.17
CA PRO A 312 -17.94 17.36 -10.34
C PRO A 312 -16.99 18.50 -9.99
N ASP A 313 -16.04 18.76 -10.87
CA ASP A 313 -15.35 20.05 -10.91
C ASP A 313 -16.22 21.14 -11.58
N GLU A 314 -15.67 22.34 -11.74
CA GLU A 314 -16.38 23.48 -12.36
C GLU A 314 -16.77 23.26 -13.84
N TYR A 315 -16.19 22.25 -14.50
CA TYR A 315 -16.44 21.90 -15.89
C TYR A 315 -17.31 20.63 -16.06
N GLY A 316 -17.78 20.05 -14.95
CA GLY A 316 -18.54 18.79 -14.99
C GLY A 316 -17.67 17.52 -15.02
N ASN A 317 -16.34 17.65 -14.90
CA ASN A 317 -15.43 16.52 -14.88
C ASN A 317 -15.22 15.95 -13.45
N TYR A 318 -14.51 14.84 -13.35
CA TYR A 318 -14.15 14.27 -12.06
C TYR A 318 -13.28 15.22 -11.23
N THR A 319 -13.70 15.55 -10.04
CA THR A 319 -12.93 16.34 -9.08
C THR A 319 -11.61 15.65 -8.74
N ARG A 320 -10.50 16.39 -8.81
CA ARG A 320 -9.17 15.88 -8.46
C ARG A 320 -9.08 15.59 -6.96
N PRO A 321 -8.65 14.38 -6.56
CA PRO A 321 -8.50 14.01 -5.15
C PRO A 321 -7.66 14.98 -4.31
N VAL A 322 -6.61 15.59 -4.89
CA VAL A 322 -5.80 16.58 -4.19
C VAL A 322 -6.58 17.85 -3.87
N ASN A 323 -7.44 18.35 -4.79
CA ASN A 323 -8.24 19.54 -4.58
C ASN A 323 -9.34 19.29 -3.54
N PHE A 324 -10.00 18.13 -3.64
CA PHE A 324 -10.97 17.68 -2.65
C PHE A 324 -10.35 17.62 -1.25
N ARG A 325 -9.18 17.01 -1.10
CA ARG A 325 -8.46 16.96 0.18
C ARG A 325 -8.01 18.33 0.69
N LYS A 326 -7.58 19.25 -0.18
CA LYS A 326 -7.21 20.62 0.23
C LYS A 326 -8.41 21.38 0.83
N ARG A 327 -9.60 21.26 0.22
CA ARG A 327 -10.82 21.88 0.76
C ARG A 327 -11.20 21.31 2.12
N TYR A 328 -11.15 19.99 2.27
CA TYR A 328 -11.37 19.32 3.54
C TYR A 328 -10.46 19.85 4.67
N TYR A 329 -9.16 19.99 4.39
CA TYR A 329 -8.22 20.53 5.39
C TYR A 329 -8.49 22.00 5.73
N ARG A 330 -9.00 22.81 4.80
CA ARG A 330 -9.41 24.19 5.08
C ARG A 330 -10.59 24.21 6.05
N ILE A 331 -11.57 23.33 5.88
CA ILE A 331 -12.71 23.21 6.80
C ILE A 331 -12.23 22.79 8.19
N LEU A 332 -11.35 21.79 8.31
CA LEU A 332 -10.81 21.38 9.61
C LEU A 332 -10.09 22.52 10.33
N ALA A 333 -9.24 23.24 9.62
CA ALA A 333 -8.47 24.34 10.18
C ALA A 333 -9.40 25.48 10.67
N ALA A 334 -10.41 25.85 9.87
CA ALA A 334 -11.37 26.88 10.24
C ALA A 334 -12.29 26.47 11.40
N ALA A 335 -12.61 25.16 11.51
CA ALA A 335 -13.38 24.61 12.63
C ALA A 335 -12.55 24.43 13.92
N GLY A 336 -11.24 24.72 13.90
CA GLY A 336 -10.35 24.49 15.03
C GLY A 336 -10.17 23.01 15.38
N ILE A 337 -10.25 22.13 14.37
CA ILE A 337 -10.08 20.68 14.53
C ILE A 337 -8.69 20.29 14.09
N GLU A 338 -8.01 19.46 14.90
CA GLU A 338 -6.71 18.91 14.56
C GLU A 338 -6.75 18.19 13.20
N LYS A 339 -5.66 18.27 12.46
CA LYS A 339 -5.57 17.69 11.12
C LYS A 339 -5.72 16.16 11.13
N LYS A 340 -6.86 15.70 10.62
CA LYS A 340 -7.19 14.28 10.42
C LYS A 340 -7.28 13.98 8.92
N GLY A 341 -6.82 12.80 8.48
CA GLY A 341 -6.92 12.40 7.08
C GLY A 341 -8.37 12.21 6.62
N LEU A 342 -8.67 12.35 5.33
CA LEU A 342 -10.02 12.07 4.78
C LEU A 342 -10.55 10.68 5.17
N HIS A 343 -9.66 9.72 5.35
CA HIS A 343 -10.05 8.36 5.75
C HIS A 343 -10.62 8.30 7.18
N SER A 344 -10.33 9.31 8.01
CA SER A 344 -10.91 9.44 9.35
C SER A 344 -12.43 9.58 9.34
N LEU A 345 -13.02 10.17 8.27
CA LEU A 345 -14.48 10.22 8.11
C LEU A 345 -15.08 8.81 8.03
N ARG A 346 -14.46 7.94 7.23
CA ARG A 346 -14.84 6.53 7.12
C ARG A 346 -14.56 5.74 8.40
N HIS A 347 -13.44 6.02 9.08
CA HIS A 347 -13.13 5.40 10.37
C HIS A 347 -14.16 5.78 11.44
N THR A 348 -14.59 7.04 11.45
CA THR A 348 -15.64 7.53 12.35
C THR A 348 -16.97 6.80 12.09
N PHE A 349 -17.39 6.71 10.83
CA PHE A 349 -18.58 5.96 10.45
C PHE A 349 -18.51 4.50 10.89
N ALA A 350 -17.42 3.80 10.56
CA ALA A 350 -17.23 2.40 10.92
C ALA A 350 -17.23 2.16 12.44
N SER A 351 -16.51 3.04 13.17
CA SER A 351 -16.45 2.98 14.64
C SER A 351 -17.81 3.21 15.27
N SER A 352 -18.61 4.14 14.75
CA SER A 352 -19.97 4.39 15.23
C SER A 352 -20.88 3.18 15.03
N LEU A 353 -20.79 2.48 13.89
CA LEU A 353 -21.60 1.28 13.62
C LEU A 353 -21.20 0.12 14.53
N VAL A 354 -19.92 -0.12 14.77
CA VAL A 354 -19.45 -1.23 15.61
C VAL A 354 -19.71 -0.94 17.09
N ASN A 355 -19.41 0.27 17.56
CA ASN A 355 -19.54 0.64 18.96
C ASN A 355 -20.96 1.03 19.36
N GLY A 356 -21.84 1.18 18.39
CA GLY A 356 -23.26 1.50 18.56
C GLY A 356 -23.55 3.00 18.59
N ILE A 357 -24.74 3.32 18.13
CA ILE A 357 -25.30 4.67 18.09
C ILE A 357 -26.49 4.69 19.05
N LYS A 358 -26.45 5.60 20.03
CA LYS A 358 -27.55 5.82 20.97
C LYS A 358 -28.75 6.39 20.20
N GLN A 359 -29.89 5.73 20.32
CA GLN A 359 -31.16 6.14 19.73
C GLN A 359 -31.89 7.13 20.67
N GLU A 360 -32.95 7.77 20.16
CA GLU A 360 -33.76 8.71 20.92
C GLU A 360 -34.44 8.05 22.13
N ASP A 361 -34.81 6.78 22.03
CA ASP A 361 -35.38 5.95 23.10
C ASP A 361 -34.35 5.48 24.13
N GLY A 362 -33.08 5.88 23.98
CA GLY A 362 -31.98 5.52 24.87
C GLY A 362 -31.34 4.18 24.55
N THR A 363 -31.88 3.38 23.62
CA THR A 363 -31.28 2.11 23.20
C THR A 363 -30.00 2.34 22.38
N ILE A 364 -29.09 1.38 22.38
CA ILE A 364 -27.87 1.42 21.56
C ILE A 364 -28.01 0.39 20.43
N LYS A 365 -28.03 0.85 19.20
CA LYS A 365 -28.00 -0.01 18.01
C LYS A 365 -26.57 -0.11 17.46
N SER A 366 -26.07 -1.34 17.35
CA SER A 366 -24.76 -1.64 16.77
C SER A 366 -24.87 -2.73 15.73
N LEU A 367 -23.88 -2.80 14.84
CA LEU A 367 -23.71 -3.86 13.86
C LEU A 367 -22.54 -4.75 14.27
N THR A 368 -22.61 -6.03 13.91
CA THR A 368 -21.47 -6.93 14.09
C THR A 368 -20.29 -6.49 13.22
N PRO A 369 -19.04 -6.77 13.62
CA PRO A 369 -17.87 -6.46 12.79
C PRO A 369 -17.96 -7.02 11.36
N ARG A 370 -18.61 -8.17 11.19
CA ARG A 370 -18.85 -8.79 9.88
C ARG A 370 -19.77 -7.94 9.01
N GLN A 371 -20.91 -7.50 9.56
CA GLN A 371 -21.86 -6.63 8.84
C GLN A 371 -21.20 -5.30 8.44
N VAL A 372 -20.41 -4.72 9.33
CA VAL A 372 -19.65 -3.48 9.02
C VAL A 372 -18.59 -3.74 7.95
N ALA A 373 -17.90 -4.90 7.99
CA ALA A 373 -16.92 -5.27 6.96
C ALA A 373 -17.59 -5.40 5.57
N ASP A 374 -18.74 -6.05 5.51
CA ASP A 374 -19.52 -6.22 4.26
C ASP A 374 -19.99 -4.85 3.73
N TRP A 375 -20.52 -3.96 4.59
CA TRP A 375 -20.90 -2.59 4.24
C TRP A 375 -19.73 -1.79 3.66
N LEU A 376 -18.59 -1.88 4.32
CA LEU A 376 -17.40 -1.14 3.93
C LEU A 376 -16.65 -1.76 2.74
N GLY A 377 -16.93 -3.01 2.37
CA GLY A 377 -16.17 -3.75 1.36
C GLY A 377 -14.76 -4.06 1.81
N HIS A 378 -14.61 -4.54 3.05
CA HIS A 378 -13.36 -5.12 3.54
C HIS A 378 -13.27 -6.58 3.08
N SER A 379 -12.09 -7.03 2.69
CA SER A 379 -11.87 -8.41 2.24
C SER A 379 -12.04 -9.43 3.38
N THR A 380 -11.85 -9.00 4.63
CA THR A 380 -12.02 -9.82 5.84
C THR A 380 -12.60 -9.00 6.99
N SER A 381 -13.35 -9.64 7.91
CA SER A 381 -13.82 -9.00 9.15
C SER A 381 -12.68 -8.64 10.10
N GLN A 382 -11.54 -9.34 10.01
CA GLN A 382 -10.34 -9.07 10.83
C GLN A 382 -9.89 -7.62 10.77
N ILE A 383 -9.99 -6.98 9.60
CA ILE A 383 -9.66 -5.55 9.44
C ILE A 383 -10.62 -4.71 10.29
N THR A 384 -11.91 -5.01 10.28
CA THR A 384 -12.93 -4.30 11.08
C THR A 384 -12.73 -4.54 12.57
N GLU A 385 -12.47 -5.77 12.97
CA GLU A 385 -12.18 -6.14 14.37
C GLU A 385 -10.92 -5.45 14.88
N LEU A 386 -9.85 -5.49 14.10
CA LEU A 386 -8.57 -4.89 14.45
C LEU A 386 -8.65 -3.38 14.66
N TYR A 387 -9.40 -2.68 13.82
CA TYR A 387 -9.40 -1.22 13.81
C TYR A 387 -10.55 -0.57 14.59
N TYR A 388 -11.69 -1.26 14.77
CA TYR A 388 -12.90 -0.60 15.28
C TYR A 388 -13.49 -1.22 16.54
N VAL A 389 -13.18 -2.47 16.85
CA VAL A 389 -13.65 -3.10 18.09
C VAL A 389 -12.77 -2.62 19.25
N LYS A 390 -13.31 -1.76 20.10
CA LYS A 390 -12.64 -1.38 21.35
C LYS A 390 -12.58 -2.56 22.29
N LYS A 391 -11.42 -2.82 22.89
CA LYS A 391 -11.26 -3.75 24.01
C LYS A 391 -11.84 -3.10 25.28
N ASP A 392 -13.15 -3.07 25.38
CA ASP A 392 -13.85 -2.53 26.55
C ASP A 392 -14.44 -3.69 27.34
N THR A 393 -13.69 -4.14 28.34
CA THR A 393 -14.11 -5.22 29.24
C THR A 393 -15.26 -4.80 30.15
N SER A 394 -15.52 -3.49 30.32
CA SER A 394 -16.67 -3.01 31.11
C SER A 394 -18.00 -3.43 30.51
N ARG A 395 -18.07 -3.62 29.19
CA ARG A 395 -19.25 -4.16 28.49
C ARG A 395 -19.54 -5.62 28.84
N LEU A 396 -18.57 -6.35 29.36
CA LEU A 396 -18.72 -7.76 29.76
C LEU A 396 -19.22 -7.89 31.19
N SER A 397 -19.09 -6.85 32.02
CA SER A 397 -19.44 -6.90 33.43
C SER A 397 -20.91 -7.17 33.72
N GLY A 398 -21.83 -6.78 32.83
CA GLY A 398 -23.24 -7.11 32.94
C GLY A 398 -23.63 -8.51 32.42
N ILE A 399 -22.75 -9.08 31.56
CA ILE A 399 -23.02 -10.37 30.89
C ILE A 399 -22.48 -11.54 31.73
N THR A 400 -21.48 -11.30 32.60
CA THR A 400 -20.85 -12.35 33.41
C THR A 400 -21.82 -13.05 34.35
N ASN A 401 -22.88 -12.38 34.80
CA ASN A 401 -23.92 -12.99 35.62
C ASN A 401 -24.80 -14.01 34.89
N ASP A 402 -24.84 -13.94 33.58
CA ASP A 402 -25.63 -14.86 32.72
C ASP A 402 -24.84 -16.16 32.42
N PHE A 403 -23.59 -16.23 32.78
CA PHE A 403 -22.68 -17.36 32.56
C PHE A 403 -22.22 -18.02 33.87
N ASN A 404 -23.15 -18.21 34.81
CA ASN A 404 -22.88 -19.03 36.02
C ASN A 404 -22.90 -20.51 35.62
N LEU A 405 -21.72 -21.14 35.55
CA LEU A 405 -21.52 -22.59 35.35
C LEU A 405 -21.60 -23.32 36.66
#